data_e1b3a17071bf1bc0b7b14c77bc930604
#
_entry.id   e1b3a17071bf1bc0b7b14c77bc930604
#
_cell.length_a   1.000
_cell.length_b   1.000
_cell.length_c   1.000
_cell.angle_alpha   90.00
_cell.angle_beta   90.00
_cell.angle_gamma   90.00
#
_symmetry.space_group_name_H-M   'P 1'
#
loop_
_entity.id
_entity.type
_entity.pdbx_description
1 polymer ?
#
loop_
_entity_poly.entity_id
_entity_poly.type
_entity_poly.pdbx_seq_one_letter_code
_entity_poly.pdbx_strand_id
1 'polypeptide(L)'
;MRVVNSALTCNKWLTVNELSKVCHLSREEVISQLQCDKTIIPLHFYGRWYYKNKMSYNVTKLGNASNNMLDNRNTISNLGIARTCLHHLGGKLGVTIFRYAELKHLIFTSDKVNYSFTEKGKNIFSKFCKVNQTTVPCCLDFSERNFHFGGRIGNDLLNYLLEDDLCKLTKSRKVELCKEPASIVQSVFT
;
A
#
# COMPACT_ATOMS: atom_id res chain seq x y z
N MET A 1 24.88 6.43 -5.64
CA MET A 1 23.67 6.01 -4.86
C MET A 1 24.05 4.79 -4.04
N ARG A 2 23.72 4.75 -2.74
CA ARG A 2 24.06 3.59 -1.87
C ARG A 2 23.25 2.37 -2.29
N VAL A 3 23.76 1.17 -2.04
CA VAL A 3 23.14 -0.10 -2.48
C VAL A 3 21.72 -0.26 -1.93
N VAL A 4 21.52 0.02 -0.64
CA VAL A 4 20.21 -0.05 0.01
C VAL A 4 19.20 0.94 -0.62
N ASN A 5 19.63 2.16 -0.93
CA ASN A 5 18.78 3.14 -1.60
C ASN A 5 18.35 2.66 -2.99
N SER A 6 19.26 2.01 -3.74
CA SER A 6 18.94 1.40 -5.04
C SER A 6 17.88 0.30 -4.93
N ALA A 7 17.92 -0.53 -3.89
CA ALA A 7 16.89 -1.54 -3.64
C ALA A 7 15.53 -0.91 -3.32
N LEU A 8 15.51 0.24 -2.64
CA LEU A 8 14.28 0.97 -2.27
C LEU A 8 13.64 1.74 -3.43
N THR A 9 14.26 1.79 -4.62
CA THR A 9 13.62 2.36 -5.83
C THR A 9 12.41 1.54 -6.32
N CYS A 10 12.16 0.35 -5.76
CA CYS A 10 10.96 -0.45 -6.01
C CYS A 10 9.66 0.26 -5.58
N ASN A 11 9.75 1.37 -4.87
CA ASN A 11 8.62 2.14 -4.34
C ASN A 11 7.68 1.33 -3.42
N LYS A 12 8.23 0.33 -2.73
CA LYS A 12 7.54 -0.52 -1.74
C LYS A 12 8.24 -0.41 -0.39
N TRP A 13 7.51 -0.67 0.68
CA TRP A 13 8.05 -0.73 2.04
C TRP A 13 8.78 -2.06 2.26
N LEU A 14 10.07 -2.01 2.59
CA LEU A 14 10.93 -3.17 2.81
C LEU A 14 11.43 -3.22 4.26
N THR A 15 11.57 -4.43 4.79
CA THR A 15 12.23 -4.68 6.08
C THR A 15 13.75 -4.78 5.93
N VAL A 16 14.49 -4.66 7.03
CA VAL A 16 15.95 -4.88 7.04
C VAL A 16 16.32 -6.25 6.47
N ASN A 17 15.56 -7.30 6.82
CA ASN A 17 15.82 -8.66 6.33
C ASN A 17 15.63 -8.78 4.81
N GLU A 18 14.62 -8.13 4.25
CA GLU A 18 14.38 -8.11 2.81
C GLU A 18 15.49 -7.33 2.09
N LEU A 19 15.92 -6.21 2.65
CA LEU A 19 17.03 -5.41 2.12
C LEU A 19 18.36 -6.17 2.18
N SER A 20 18.65 -6.85 3.30
CA SER A 20 19.84 -7.70 3.47
C SER A 20 19.89 -8.77 2.36
N LYS A 21 18.78 -9.46 2.10
CA LYS A 21 18.71 -10.49 1.06
C LYS A 21 18.94 -9.93 -0.35
N VAL A 22 18.30 -8.83 -0.70
CA VAL A 22 18.38 -8.25 -2.06
C VAL A 22 19.73 -7.60 -2.31
N CYS A 23 20.29 -6.94 -1.30
CA CYS A 23 21.56 -6.23 -1.42
C CYS A 23 22.78 -7.12 -1.18
N HIS A 24 22.61 -8.36 -0.71
CA HIS A 24 23.70 -9.26 -0.27
C HIS A 24 24.59 -8.60 0.79
N LEU A 25 23.99 -7.90 1.75
CA LEU A 25 24.63 -7.20 2.84
C LEU A 25 24.23 -7.83 4.19
N SER A 26 25.08 -7.72 5.20
CA SER A 26 24.71 -8.03 6.58
C SER A 26 23.62 -7.09 7.08
N ARG A 27 22.93 -7.46 8.15
CA ARG A 27 21.90 -6.60 8.76
C ARG A 27 22.48 -5.29 9.28
N GLU A 28 23.70 -5.35 9.84
CA GLU A 28 24.43 -4.23 10.39
C GLU A 28 24.79 -3.21 9.29
N GLU A 29 25.28 -3.69 8.14
CA GLU A 29 25.58 -2.85 6.99
C GLU A 29 24.32 -2.18 6.42
N VAL A 30 23.21 -2.92 6.34
CA VAL A 30 21.90 -2.35 5.92
C VAL A 30 21.47 -1.25 6.89
N ILE A 31 21.49 -1.50 8.20
CA ILE A 31 21.10 -0.53 9.22
C ILE A 31 21.98 0.72 9.14
N SER A 32 23.30 0.55 9.01
CA SER A 32 24.22 1.68 8.84
C SER A 32 23.87 2.55 7.63
N GLN A 33 23.57 1.93 6.48
CA GLN A 33 23.17 2.68 5.29
C GLN A 33 21.81 3.39 5.46
N LEU A 34 20.84 2.75 6.13
CA LEU A 34 19.52 3.33 6.40
C LEU A 34 19.62 4.57 7.30
N GLN A 35 20.46 4.52 8.35
CA GLN A 35 20.67 5.63 9.29
C GLN A 35 21.37 6.83 8.66
N CYS A 36 22.24 6.58 7.69
CA CYS A 36 23.02 7.64 7.02
C CYS A 36 22.30 8.31 5.85
N ASP A 37 21.12 7.87 5.44
CA ASP A 37 20.42 8.38 4.25
C ASP A 37 19.11 9.06 4.63
N LYS A 38 19.11 10.39 4.64
CA LYS A 38 17.94 11.22 5.00
C LYS A 38 16.77 11.11 4.01
N THR A 39 16.98 10.49 2.85
CA THR A 39 15.90 10.25 1.89
C THR A 39 15.08 9.01 2.20
N ILE A 40 15.54 8.19 3.14
CA ILE A 40 14.85 6.97 3.56
C ILE A 40 13.95 7.28 4.76
N ILE A 41 12.70 6.84 4.64
CA ILE A 41 11.67 7.02 5.66
C ILE A 41 11.51 5.70 6.42
N PRO A 42 11.60 5.69 7.76
CA PRO A 42 11.21 4.56 8.58
C PRO A 42 9.70 4.55 8.84
N LEU A 43 9.11 3.38 8.92
CA LEU A 43 7.74 3.13 9.35
C LEU A 43 7.73 1.97 10.35
N HIS A 44 7.24 2.21 11.56
CA HIS A 44 6.95 1.14 12.51
C HIS A 44 5.49 0.72 12.37
N PHE A 45 5.23 -0.55 12.00
CA PHE A 45 3.89 -1.05 11.76
C PHE A 45 3.75 -2.49 12.25
N TYR A 46 2.79 -2.76 13.14
CA TYR A 46 2.57 -4.07 13.78
C TYR A 46 3.86 -4.74 14.28
N GLY A 47 4.65 -4.01 15.08
CA GLY A 47 5.86 -4.53 15.71
C GLY A 47 7.05 -4.72 14.77
N ARG A 48 6.99 -4.23 13.53
CA ARG A 48 8.06 -4.34 12.54
C ARG A 48 8.45 -2.99 11.96
N TRP A 49 9.73 -2.82 11.68
CA TRP A 49 10.25 -1.67 10.97
C TRP A 49 10.31 -1.94 9.47
N TYR A 50 9.80 -0.99 8.72
CA TYR A 50 9.82 -0.93 7.27
C TYR A 50 10.50 0.35 6.83
N TYR A 51 11.08 0.33 5.64
CA TYR A 51 11.80 1.45 5.08
C TYR A 51 11.40 1.67 3.62
N LYS A 52 11.28 2.92 3.23
CA LYS A 52 10.93 3.33 1.87
C LYS A 52 11.72 4.57 1.50
N ASN A 53 12.01 4.76 0.22
CA ASN A 53 12.58 6.00 -0.26
C ASN A 53 11.50 7.09 -0.37
N LYS A 54 11.77 8.29 0.13
CA LYS A 54 10.90 9.46 0.01
C LYS A 54 10.78 9.94 -1.44
N MET A 55 11.86 9.82 -2.19
CA MET A 55 11.94 10.25 -3.59
C MET A 55 11.46 9.16 -4.52
N SER A 56 10.71 9.55 -5.57
CA SER A 56 10.40 8.63 -6.66
C SER A 56 11.56 8.67 -7.66
N TYR A 57 12.21 7.54 -7.85
CA TYR A 57 13.29 7.37 -8.84
C TYR A 57 12.85 6.37 -9.91
N ASN A 58 13.55 6.40 -11.05
CA ASN A 58 13.47 5.28 -11.98
C ASN A 58 13.93 4.00 -11.27
N VAL A 59 13.17 2.92 -11.50
CA VAL A 59 13.44 1.64 -10.82
C VAL A 59 14.78 1.09 -11.31
N THR A 60 15.69 0.86 -10.39
CA THR A 60 17.01 0.26 -10.68
C THR A 60 16.92 -1.26 -10.81
N LYS A 61 18.03 -1.91 -11.23
CA LYS A 61 18.14 -3.39 -11.23
C LYS A 61 17.84 -3.98 -9.85
N LEU A 62 18.37 -3.37 -8.77
CA LEU A 62 18.09 -3.81 -7.39
C LEU A 62 16.65 -3.52 -6.96
N GLY A 63 16.04 -2.42 -7.41
CA GLY A 63 14.62 -2.16 -7.21
C GLY A 63 13.75 -3.21 -7.89
N ASN A 64 14.08 -3.64 -9.09
CA ASN A 64 13.40 -4.75 -9.77
C ASN A 64 13.60 -6.08 -9.03
N ALA A 65 14.80 -6.37 -8.54
CA ALA A 65 15.06 -7.55 -7.70
C ALA A 65 14.22 -7.54 -6.42
N SER A 66 14.05 -6.37 -5.79
CA SER A 66 13.16 -6.19 -4.64
C SER A 66 11.70 -6.50 -5.00
N ASN A 67 11.21 -6.01 -6.13
CA ASN A 67 9.86 -6.33 -6.61
C ASN A 67 9.69 -7.83 -6.84
N ASN A 68 10.58 -8.45 -7.58
CA ASN A 68 10.54 -9.89 -7.88
C ASN A 68 10.59 -10.73 -6.60
N MET A 69 11.44 -10.38 -5.65
CA MET A 69 11.50 -11.08 -4.35
C MET A 69 10.16 -10.99 -3.60
N LEU A 70 9.52 -9.82 -3.61
CA LEU A 70 8.23 -9.62 -2.95
C LEU A 70 7.10 -10.36 -3.65
N ASP A 71 7.08 -10.36 -4.97
CA ASP A 71 6.02 -10.95 -5.79
C ASP A 71 6.09 -12.50 -5.79
N ASN A 72 7.29 -13.07 -5.64
CA ASN A 72 7.53 -14.52 -5.57
C ASN A 72 7.36 -15.13 -4.17
N ARG A 73 6.80 -14.42 -3.20
CA ARG A 73 6.54 -14.99 -1.87
C ARG A 73 5.40 -16.00 -1.93
N ASN A 74 5.62 -17.22 -1.44
CA ASN A 74 4.64 -18.33 -1.46
C ASN A 74 3.29 -17.98 -0.82
N THR A 75 3.27 -17.00 0.10
CA THR A 75 2.05 -16.55 0.78
C THR A 75 1.13 -15.69 -0.10
N ILE A 76 1.56 -15.32 -1.31
CA ILE A 76 0.83 -14.37 -2.18
C ILE A 76 0.08 -15.07 -3.31
N SER A 77 0.57 -16.21 -3.79
CA SER A 77 0.06 -16.89 -4.99
C SER A 77 -1.44 -17.20 -4.96
N ASN A 78 -2.01 -17.42 -3.77
CA ASN A 78 -3.41 -17.81 -3.60
C ASN A 78 -4.35 -16.68 -3.16
N LEU A 79 -3.84 -15.45 -2.99
CA LEU A 79 -4.62 -14.35 -2.42
C LEU A 79 -5.42 -13.55 -3.44
N GLY A 80 -5.13 -13.72 -4.74
CA GLY A 80 -5.80 -12.97 -5.80
C GLY A 80 -5.50 -11.47 -5.81
N ILE A 81 -6.21 -10.74 -6.66
CA ILE A 81 -6.07 -9.30 -6.84
C ILE A 81 -6.65 -8.51 -5.65
N ALA A 82 -7.74 -9.01 -5.06
CA ALA A 82 -8.44 -8.39 -3.94
C ALA A 82 -8.66 -9.39 -2.82
N ARG A 83 -8.57 -8.90 -1.59
CA ARG A 83 -8.80 -9.69 -0.38
C ARG A 83 -9.24 -8.82 0.78
N THR A 84 -9.75 -9.44 1.82
CA THR A 84 -9.97 -8.78 3.10
C THR A 84 -8.66 -8.69 3.88
N CYS A 85 -8.34 -7.51 4.40
CA CYS A 85 -7.30 -7.25 5.38
C CYS A 85 -7.97 -6.89 6.69
N LEU A 86 -8.11 -7.85 7.63
CA LEU A 86 -9.06 -7.76 8.75
C LEU A 86 -10.50 -7.58 8.21
N HIS A 87 -11.06 -6.39 8.31
CA HIS A 87 -12.42 -6.07 7.86
C HIS A 87 -12.47 -5.06 6.70
N HIS A 88 -11.35 -4.74 6.07
CA HIS A 88 -11.26 -3.75 5.00
C HIS A 88 -10.62 -4.32 3.74
N LEU A 89 -10.83 -3.62 2.61
CA LEU A 89 -10.32 -4.03 1.32
C LEU A 89 -8.80 -3.87 1.25
N GLY A 90 -8.10 -4.96 1.03
CA GLY A 90 -6.65 -5.01 0.79
C GLY A 90 -6.31 -5.67 -0.55
N GLY A 91 -5.03 -6.04 -0.70
CA GLY A 91 -4.47 -6.58 -1.93
C GLY A 91 -4.22 -5.52 -2.97
N LYS A 92 -3.94 -5.95 -4.19
CA LYS A 92 -3.60 -5.08 -5.31
C LYS A 92 -4.71 -4.05 -5.59
N LEU A 93 -5.99 -4.46 -5.51
CA LEU A 93 -7.11 -3.57 -5.72
C LEU A 93 -7.18 -2.47 -4.64
N GLY A 94 -7.10 -2.83 -3.35
CA GLY A 94 -7.12 -1.85 -2.26
C GLY A 94 -5.97 -0.84 -2.35
N VAL A 95 -4.76 -1.30 -2.69
CA VAL A 95 -3.60 -0.43 -2.93
C VAL A 95 -3.79 0.44 -4.17
N THR A 96 -4.41 -0.09 -5.24
CA THR A 96 -4.67 0.69 -6.46
C THR A 96 -5.67 1.81 -6.20
N ILE A 97 -6.74 1.55 -5.45
CA ILE A 97 -7.72 2.56 -5.06
C ILE A 97 -7.05 3.66 -4.21
N PHE A 98 -6.21 3.29 -3.24
CA PHE A 98 -5.46 4.25 -2.43
C PHE A 98 -4.55 5.15 -3.27
N ARG A 99 -3.77 4.55 -4.17
CA ARG A 99 -2.89 5.29 -5.09
C ARG A 99 -3.67 6.20 -6.03
N TYR A 100 -4.81 5.75 -6.52
CA TYR A 100 -5.67 6.58 -7.36
C TYR A 100 -6.20 7.80 -6.60
N ALA A 101 -6.59 7.64 -5.34
CA ALA A 101 -7.00 8.76 -4.49
C ALA A 101 -5.84 9.76 -4.28
N GLU A 102 -4.60 9.30 -4.10
CA GLU A 102 -3.41 10.15 -4.02
C GLU A 102 -3.18 10.89 -5.36
N LEU A 103 -3.23 10.20 -6.49
CA LEU A 103 -3.03 10.78 -7.82
C LEU A 103 -4.11 11.83 -8.20
N LYS A 104 -5.34 11.63 -7.74
CA LYS A 104 -6.46 12.58 -7.97
C LYS A 104 -6.52 13.70 -6.93
N HIS A 105 -5.50 13.78 -6.06
CA HIS A 105 -5.42 14.77 -4.97
C HIS A 105 -6.66 14.74 -4.06
N LEU A 106 -7.20 13.55 -3.78
CA LEU A 106 -8.27 13.35 -2.81
C LEU A 106 -7.71 13.17 -1.40
N ILE A 107 -6.49 12.65 -1.33
CA ILE A 107 -5.68 12.53 -0.14
C ILE A 107 -4.29 13.11 -0.43
N PHE A 108 -3.62 13.58 0.60
CA PHE A 108 -2.26 14.13 0.48
C PHE A 108 -1.40 13.75 1.69
N THR A 109 -0.10 13.81 1.50
CA THR A 109 0.90 13.55 2.53
C THR A 109 2.15 14.39 2.28
N SER A 110 2.79 14.85 3.36
CA SER A 110 4.09 15.52 3.30
C SER A 110 5.26 14.57 3.63
N ASP A 111 4.98 13.47 4.31
CA ASP A 111 5.98 12.55 4.86
C ASP A 111 5.89 11.12 4.31
N LYS A 112 4.92 10.84 3.43
CA LYS A 112 4.62 9.50 2.86
C LYS A 112 4.19 8.44 3.90
N VAL A 113 3.90 8.85 5.12
CA VAL A 113 3.44 7.99 6.23
C VAL A 113 2.05 8.40 6.67
N ASN A 114 1.86 9.68 6.95
CA ASN A 114 0.61 10.24 7.43
C ASN A 114 -0.14 10.92 6.28
N TYR A 115 -1.37 10.50 6.08
CA TYR A 115 -2.23 11.02 5.01
C TYR A 115 -3.40 11.80 5.58
N SER A 116 -3.81 12.82 4.86
CA SER A 116 -4.98 13.65 5.16
C SER A 116 -5.90 13.73 3.97
N PHE A 117 -7.22 13.85 4.22
CA PHE A 117 -8.19 14.14 3.17
C PHE A 117 -8.10 15.60 2.74
N THR A 118 -8.24 15.83 1.43
CA THR A 118 -8.61 17.14 0.90
C THR A 118 -10.13 17.34 1.02
N GLU A 119 -10.63 18.56 0.89
CA GLU A 119 -12.08 18.81 0.84
C GLU A 119 -12.74 18.05 -0.31
N LYS A 120 -12.09 18.02 -1.47
CA LYS A 120 -12.54 17.20 -2.61
C LYS A 120 -12.62 15.72 -2.23
N GLY A 121 -11.61 15.23 -1.50
CA GLY A 121 -11.59 13.84 -1.02
C GLY A 121 -12.73 13.56 -0.06
N LYS A 122 -12.97 14.42 0.93
CA LYS A 122 -14.09 14.27 1.86
C LYS A 122 -15.42 14.17 1.13
N ASN A 123 -15.65 15.04 0.14
CA ASN A 123 -16.90 15.04 -0.64
C ASN A 123 -17.10 13.73 -1.41
N ILE A 124 -16.04 13.18 -2.04
CA ILE A 124 -16.15 11.93 -2.78
C ILE A 124 -16.37 10.76 -1.81
N PHE A 125 -15.60 10.68 -0.73
CA PHE A 125 -15.73 9.59 0.23
C PHE A 125 -17.02 9.65 1.05
N SER A 126 -17.66 10.83 1.16
CA SER A 126 -18.95 10.96 1.84
C SER A 126 -20.10 10.16 1.19
N LYS A 127 -19.93 9.67 -0.03
CA LYS A 127 -20.89 8.81 -0.73
C LYS A 127 -21.10 7.47 -0.02
N PHE A 128 -20.08 6.95 0.62
CA PHE A 128 -20.11 5.63 1.28
C PHE A 128 -19.64 5.63 2.73
N CYS A 129 -19.05 6.71 3.24
CA CYS A 129 -18.64 6.79 4.63
C CYS A 129 -18.79 8.19 5.23
N LYS A 130 -19.00 8.29 6.57
CA LYS A 130 -18.91 9.58 7.25
C LYS A 130 -17.44 9.93 7.46
N VAL A 131 -16.93 10.92 6.73
CA VAL A 131 -15.58 11.44 6.89
C VAL A 131 -15.59 12.57 7.92
N ASN A 132 -15.59 12.21 9.21
CA ASN A 132 -15.57 13.19 10.31
C ASN A 132 -14.16 13.63 10.72
N GLN A 133 -13.14 13.04 10.13
CA GLN A 133 -11.74 13.27 10.47
C GLN A 133 -10.94 13.77 9.28
N THR A 134 -9.90 14.53 9.56
CA THR A 134 -8.98 14.99 8.51
C THR A 134 -8.00 13.89 8.10
N THR A 135 -7.59 13.05 9.08
CA THR A 135 -6.61 11.99 8.85
C THR A 135 -7.21 10.80 8.12
N VAL A 136 -6.42 10.21 7.22
CA VAL A 136 -6.76 8.98 6.49
C VAL A 136 -6.20 7.79 7.25
N PRO A 137 -7.03 6.85 7.72
CA PRO A 137 -6.55 5.61 8.31
C PRO A 137 -5.85 4.77 7.23
N CYS A 138 -4.56 4.54 7.40
CA CYS A 138 -3.75 3.74 6.48
C CYS A 138 -3.44 2.37 7.06
N CYS A 139 -3.50 1.35 6.25
CA CYS A 139 -3.02 0.01 6.59
C CYS A 139 -1.96 -0.42 5.58
N LEU A 140 -0.81 -0.88 6.07
CA LEU A 140 0.25 -1.39 5.20
C LEU A 140 -0.10 -2.79 4.70
N ASP A 141 -0.32 -2.93 3.41
CA ASP A 141 -0.62 -4.22 2.81
C ASP A 141 0.60 -5.15 2.87
N PHE A 142 0.40 -6.36 3.41
CA PHE A 142 1.51 -7.28 3.61
C PHE A 142 2.04 -7.90 2.31
N SER A 143 1.21 -8.01 1.26
CA SER A 143 1.64 -8.52 -0.04
C SER A 143 2.19 -7.42 -0.93
N GLU A 144 1.45 -6.31 -1.05
CA GLU A 144 1.78 -5.22 -1.95
C GLU A 144 2.84 -4.28 -1.39
N ARG A 145 3.05 -4.31 -0.06
CA ARG A 145 4.01 -3.42 0.62
C ARG A 145 3.77 -1.95 0.33
N ASN A 146 2.50 -1.58 0.22
CA ASN A 146 2.02 -0.22 0.06
C ASN A 146 0.73 -0.03 0.87
N PHE A 147 0.31 1.20 1.07
CA PHE A 147 -0.89 1.49 1.83
C PHE A 147 -2.16 1.19 1.05
N HIS A 148 -3.20 0.79 1.78
CA HIS A 148 -4.60 0.82 1.40
C HIS A 148 -5.40 1.48 2.54
N PHE A 149 -6.64 1.85 2.27
CA PHE A 149 -7.51 2.42 3.29
C PHE A 149 -7.77 1.41 4.40
N GLY A 150 -7.44 1.82 5.62
CA GLY A 150 -7.63 1.02 6.83
C GLY A 150 -8.83 1.48 7.64
N GLY A 151 -9.01 0.86 8.81
CA GLY A 151 -10.02 1.24 9.78
C GLY A 151 -11.44 1.28 9.19
N ARG A 152 -12.27 2.19 9.72
CA ARG A 152 -13.66 2.34 9.30
C ARG A 152 -13.79 2.69 7.81
N ILE A 153 -12.99 3.61 7.31
CA ILE A 153 -13.08 4.05 5.90
C ILE A 153 -12.81 2.88 4.93
N GLY A 154 -11.81 2.06 5.23
CA GLY A 154 -11.53 0.88 4.41
C GLY A 154 -12.62 -0.19 4.50
N ASN A 155 -13.27 -0.31 5.67
CA ASN A 155 -14.43 -1.19 5.86
C ASN A 155 -15.65 -0.67 5.08
N ASP A 156 -15.99 0.61 5.23
CA ASP A 156 -17.12 1.23 4.55
C ASP A 156 -16.93 1.18 3.01
N LEU A 157 -15.69 1.35 2.53
CA LEU A 157 -15.35 1.15 1.11
C LEU A 157 -15.62 -0.29 0.64
N LEU A 158 -15.24 -1.30 1.43
CA LEU A 158 -15.52 -2.69 1.09
C LEU A 158 -17.03 -2.95 1.06
N ASN A 159 -17.77 -2.46 2.04
CA ASN A 159 -19.22 -2.61 2.09
C ASN A 159 -19.91 -1.94 0.89
N TYR A 160 -19.47 -0.75 0.52
CA TYR A 160 -19.95 -0.07 -0.68
C TYR A 160 -19.79 -0.93 -1.95
N LEU A 161 -18.59 -1.55 -2.12
CA LEU A 161 -18.33 -2.43 -3.27
C LEU A 161 -19.19 -3.70 -3.25
N LEU A 162 -19.54 -4.20 -2.06
CA LEU A 162 -20.42 -5.36 -1.90
C LEU A 162 -21.87 -5.01 -2.19
N GLU A 163 -22.36 -3.88 -1.70
CA GLU A 163 -23.74 -3.38 -1.89
C GLU A 163 -24.04 -3.05 -3.35
N ASP A 164 -23.05 -2.55 -4.09
CA ASP A 164 -23.14 -2.25 -5.53
C ASP A 164 -22.84 -3.47 -6.43
N ASP A 165 -22.77 -4.68 -5.88
CA ASP A 165 -22.47 -5.92 -6.62
C ASP A 165 -21.16 -5.86 -7.44
N LEU A 166 -20.19 -5.02 -7.02
CA LEU A 166 -18.91 -4.90 -7.70
C LEU A 166 -17.92 -6.01 -7.31
N CYS A 167 -18.15 -6.63 -6.16
CA CYS A 167 -17.37 -7.76 -5.68
C CYS A 167 -18.19 -8.65 -4.73
N LYS A 168 -17.65 -9.83 -4.41
CA LYS A 168 -18.26 -10.80 -3.48
C LYS A 168 -17.21 -11.33 -2.51
N LEU A 169 -17.61 -11.54 -1.26
CA LEU A 169 -16.78 -12.23 -0.28
C LEU A 169 -16.80 -13.74 -0.54
N THR A 170 -15.65 -14.37 -0.39
CA THR A 170 -15.54 -15.83 -0.38
C THR A 170 -15.43 -16.35 1.06
N LYS A 171 -15.50 -17.68 1.24
CA LYS A 171 -15.23 -18.31 2.55
C LYS A 171 -13.78 -18.12 3.02
N SER A 172 -12.87 -17.76 2.11
CA SER A 172 -11.49 -17.39 2.39
C SER A 172 -11.37 -15.86 2.50
N ARG A 173 -10.14 -15.37 2.68
CA ARG A 173 -9.88 -13.92 2.64
C ARG A 173 -9.91 -13.32 1.23
N LYS A 174 -10.05 -14.12 0.20
CA LYS A 174 -10.12 -13.66 -1.18
C LYS A 174 -11.44 -12.92 -1.42
N VAL A 175 -11.39 -11.83 -2.16
CA VAL A 175 -12.55 -11.10 -2.67
C VAL A 175 -12.63 -11.37 -4.18
N GLU A 176 -13.76 -11.89 -4.64
CA GLU A 176 -14.03 -12.09 -6.05
C GLU A 176 -14.58 -10.81 -6.67
N LEU A 177 -14.03 -10.43 -7.82
CA LEU A 177 -14.47 -9.22 -8.54
C LEU A 177 -15.56 -9.60 -9.54
N CYS A 178 -16.66 -8.83 -9.53
CA CYS A 178 -17.77 -8.99 -10.48
C CYS A 178 -17.58 -8.12 -11.74
N LYS A 179 -16.60 -7.19 -11.71
CA LYS A 179 -16.22 -6.31 -12.83
C LYS A 179 -14.71 -6.22 -12.94
N GLU A 180 -14.24 -5.68 -14.06
CA GLU A 180 -12.84 -5.40 -14.27
C GLU A 180 -12.29 -4.44 -13.21
N PRO A 181 -11.07 -4.66 -12.68
CA PRO A 181 -10.49 -3.84 -11.63
C PRO A 181 -10.49 -2.33 -11.93
N ALA A 182 -10.22 -1.96 -13.18
CA ALA A 182 -10.22 -0.56 -13.62
C ALA A 182 -11.61 0.09 -13.49
N SER A 183 -12.67 -0.66 -13.85
CA SER A 183 -14.06 -0.20 -13.72
C SER A 183 -14.45 -0.02 -12.25
N ILE A 184 -14.01 -0.93 -11.37
CA ILE A 184 -14.24 -0.82 -9.92
C ILE A 184 -13.55 0.42 -9.36
N VAL A 185 -12.28 0.65 -9.72
CA VAL A 185 -11.56 1.86 -9.29
C VAL A 185 -12.30 3.11 -9.75
N GLN A 186 -12.77 3.13 -10.99
CA GLN A 186 -13.51 4.28 -11.52
C GLN A 186 -14.81 4.53 -10.76
N SER A 187 -15.62 3.48 -10.48
CA SER A 187 -16.92 3.63 -9.79
C SER A 187 -16.78 4.18 -8.35
N VAL A 188 -15.68 3.94 -7.67
CA VAL A 188 -15.43 4.52 -6.34
C VAL A 188 -15.31 6.05 -6.41
N PHE A 189 -14.86 6.62 -7.53
CA PHE A 189 -14.50 8.03 -7.63
C PHE A 189 -15.38 8.85 -8.59
N THR A 190 -16.37 8.25 -9.21
CA THR A 190 -17.44 8.92 -9.98
C THR A 190 -18.69 9.10 -9.15
#